data_85f0b106dbcd12e46426080c64a2482d
#
_entry.id   85f0b106dbcd12e46426080c64a2482d
#
_cell.length_a   1.000
_cell.length_b   1.000
_cell.length_c   1.000
_cell.angle_alpha   90.00
_cell.angle_beta   90.00
_cell.angle_gamma   90.00
#
_symmetry.space_group_name_H-M   'P 1'
#
loop_
_entity.id
_entity.type
_entity.pdbx_description
1 polymer ?
#
loop_
_entity_poly.entity_id
_entity_poly.type
_entity_poly.pdbx_seq_one_letter_code
_entity_poly.pdbx_strand_id
1 'polypeptide(L)'
;MNTPLPQLKDIFDKLRQGAYITHEQGPLHAALAENYEGYKEYFEPLGLNLIRHPRDFFFFHTETAEGTPPAASLAPMAVFSFILIEAAANEGRPVEEYLLTERFTIGTLPHLKSDRYKAHMRAVEVDDEAGLRKLVKSMATKGWAEYATDDSFRFLRPFHRLFDKCQEISMAAEQESRSVLDPAAPKIDPEMN
;
A
#
# COMPACT_ATOMS: atom_id res chain seq x y z
N MET A 1 1.76 34.67 11.23
CA MET A 1 0.32 34.73 10.93
C MET A 1 -0.18 33.29 10.86
N ASN A 2 -1.18 32.95 11.67
CA ASN A 2 -1.68 31.57 11.71
C ASN A 2 -2.56 31.35 10.46
N THR A 3 -2.00 30.80 9.40
CA THR A 3 -2.78 30.46 8.19
C THR A 3 -3.81 29.40 8.59
N PRO A 4 -5.09 29.60 8.29
CA PRO A 4 -6.11 28.63 8.64
C PRO A 4 -5.83 27.30 7.92
N LEU A 5 -5.91 26.19 8.66
CA LEU A 5 -5.77 24.83 8.12
C LEU A 5 -7.17 24.22 7.94
N PRO A 6 -7.78 24.40 6.75
CA PRO A 6 -9.13 23.89 6.51
C PRO A 6 -9.18 22.36 6.65
N GLN A 7 -10.29 21.84 7.17
CA GLN A 7 -10.54 20.40 7.34
C GLN A 7 -9.48 19.65 8.20
N LEU A 8 -8.76 20.38 9.05
CA LEU A 8 -7.68 19.83 9.88
C LEU A 8 -8.11 18.60 10.67
N LYS A 9 -9.31 18.63 11.28
CA LYS A 9 -9.84 17.50 12.06
C LYS A 9 -10.04 16.27 11.20
N ASP A 10 -10.67 16.39 10.04
CA ASP A 10 -11.00 15.26 9.16
C ASP A 10 -9.73 14.66 8.55
N ILE A 11 -8.78 15.52 8.18
CA ILE A 11 -7.45 15.11 7.72
C ILE A 11 -6.73 14.31 8.83
N PHE A 12 -6.66 14.87 10.03
CA PHE A 12 -6.02 14.22 11.18
C PHE A 12 -6.65 12.86 11.50
N ASP A 13 -7.98 12.82 11.64
CA ASP A 13 -8.71 11.59 12.00
C ASP A 13 -8.47 10.49 10.97
N LYS A 14 -8.44 10.83 9.69
CA LYS A 14 -8.20 9.89 8.60
C LYS A 14 -6.77 9.38 8.58
N LEU A 15 -5.79 10.28 8.61
CA LEU A 15 -4.37 9.91 8.56
C LEU A 15 -3.92 9.15 9.80
N ARG A 16 -4.44 9.49 10.98
CA ARG A 16 -4.15 8.78 12.24
C ARG A 16 -4.62 7.32 12.25
N GLN A 17 -5.65 7.00 11.48
CA GLN A 17 -6.14 5.63 11.29
C GLN A 17 -5.27 4.82 10.30
N GLY A 18 -4.17 5.39 9.80
CA GLY A 18 -3.31 4.78 8.81
C GLY A 18 -3.90 4.77 7.41
N ALA A 19 -4.89 5.64 7.15
CA ALA A 19 -5.44 5.83 5.82
C ALA A 19 -4.60 6.81 5.00
N TYR A 20 -4.76 6.73 3.69
CA TYR A 20 -4.17 7.66 2.73
C TYR A 20 -5.21 8.67 2.26
N ILE A 21 -4.76 9.89 1.97
CA ILE A 21 -5.57 10.91 1.32
C ILE A 21 -5.06 11.07 -0.10
N THR A 22 -5.92 10.72 -1.05
CA THR A 22 -5.68 10.76 -2.49
C THR A 22 -6.66 11.74 -3.13
N HIS A 23 -6.58 11.99 -4.43
CA HIS A 23 -7.50 12.92 -5.11
C HIS A 23 -8.97 12.46 -5.08
N GLU A 24 -9.28 11.21 -4.79
CA GLU A 24 -10.64 10.72 -4.61
C GLU A 24 -11.33 11.36 -3.39
N GLN A 25 -10.52 11.83 -2.42
CA GLN A 25 -11.00 12.64 -1.29
C GLN A 25 -10.88 14.16 -1.57
N GLY A 26 -11.23 14.57 -2.77
CA GLY A 26 -11.12 15.91 -3.33
C GLY A 26 -10.86 17.07 -2.36
N PRO A 27 -11.78 17.43 -1.44
CA PRO A 27 -11.58 18.56 -0.53
C PRO A 27 -10.43 18.39 0.46
N LEU A 28 -10.18 17.16 0.98
CA LEU A 28 -9.08 16.89 1.91
C LEU A 28 -7.73 16.93 1.20
N HIS A 29 -7.69 16.33 0.01
CA HIS A 29 -6.50 16.35 -0.83
C HIS A 29 -6.15 17.77 -1.27
N ALA A 30 -7.13 18.55 -1.73
CA ALA A 30 -6.91 19.92 -2.15
C ALA A 30 -6.35 20.79 -1.01
N ALA A 31 -6.93 20.69 0.20
CA ALA A 31 -6.46 21.42 1.36
C ALA A 31 -4.98 21.09 1.71
N LEU A 32 -4.62 19.80 1.68
CA LEU A 32 -3.23 19.37 1.91
C LEU A 32 -2.29 19.81 0.80
N ALA A 33 -2.71 19.72 -0.46
CA ALA A 33 -1.88 20.11 -1.60
C ALA A 33 -1.60 21.63 -1.63
N GLU A 34 -2.59 22.43 -1.24
CA GLU A 34 -2.52 23.90 -1.24
C GLU A 34 -1.63 24.45 -0.11
N ASN A 35 -1.63 23.81 1.06
CA ASN A 35 -0.87 24.30 2.22
C ASN A 35 -0.11 23.16 2.94
N TYR A 36 0.60 22.34 2.19
CA TYR A 36 1.31 21.17 2.71
C TYR A 36 2.25 21.51 3.87
N GLU A 37 3.08 22.55 3.73
CA GLU A 37 4.04 22.94 4.77
C GLU A 37 3.33 23.38 6.06
N GLY A 38 2.21 24.10 5.98
CA GLY A 38 1.44 24.50 7.16
C GLY A 38 0.86 23.29 7.92
N TYR A 39 0.37 22.28 7.22
CA TYR A 39 -0.06 21.03 7.88
C TYR A 39 1.11 20.24 8.46
N LYS A 40 2.23 20.18 7.76
CA LYS A 40 3.45 19.50 8.23
C LYS A 40 3.96 20.14 9.52
N GLU A 41 4.14 21.46 9.53
CA GLU A 41 4.54 22.23 10.71
C GLU A 41 3.57 22.05 11.90
N TYR A 42 2.27 21.92 11.61
CA TYR A 42 1.26 21.69 12.65
C TYR A 42 1.36 20.30 13.27
N PHE A 43 1.62 19.26 12.46
CA PHE A 43 1.65 17.87 12.93
C PHE A 43 3.00 17.45 13.52
N GLU A 44 4.10 18.06 13.11
CA GLU A 44 5.45 17.71 13.55
C GLU A 44 5.63 17.77 15.09
N PRO A 45 5.18 18.81 15.82
CA PRO A 45 5.27 18.85 17.30
C PRO A 45 4.45 17.78 18.00
N LEU A 46 3.49 17.16 17.30
CA LEU A 46 2.68 16.05 17.80
C LEU A 46 3.36 14.68 17.55
N GLY A 47 4.57 14.66 17.00
CA GLY A 47 5.28 13.43 16.61
C GLY A 47 4.70 12.76 15.37
N LEU A 48 3.92 13.48 14.56
CA LEU A 48 3.28 12.96 13.35
C LEU A 48 3.99 13.51 12.11
N ASN A 49 4.70 12.63 11.42
CA ASN A 49 5.44 13.00 10.22
C ASN A 49 4.53 12.90 8.99
N LEU A 50 4.02 14.04 8.51
CA LEU A 50 3.21 14.10 7.30
C LEU A 50 4.10 14.01 6.06
N ILE A 51 3.80 13.05 5.20
CA ILE A 51 4.51 12.80 3.94
C ILE A 51 3.60 13.09 2.75
N ARG A 52 4.09 13.85 1.79
CA ARG A 52 3.55 13.94 0.43
C ARG A 52 4.34 12.98 -0.46
N HIS A 53 3.67 11.97 -0.98
CA HIS A 53 4.29 11.02 -1.89
C HIS A 53 4.45 11.62 -3.31
N PRO A 54 5.53 11.31 -4.07
CA PRO A 54 5.69 11.80 -5.45
C PRO A 54 4.53 11.45 -6.40
N ARG A 55 3.79 10.40 -6.11
CA ARG A 55 2.57 9.98 -6.85
C ARG A 55 1.29 10.69 -6.36
N ASP A 56 1.44 11.82 -5.66
CA ASP A 56 0.38 12.75 -5.27
C ASP A 56 -0.69 12.15 -4.36
N PHE A 57 -0.27 11.61 -3.22
CA PHE A 57 -1.11 11.26 -2.07
C PHE A 57 -0.38 11.56 -0.76
N PHE A 58 -1.13 11.64 0.34
CA PHE A 58 -0.63 12.02 1.66
C PHE A 58 -0.85 10.92 2.70
N PHE A 59 0.06 10.80 3.66
CA PHE A 59 -0.04 9.85 4.77
C PHE A 59 0.85 10.29 5.93
N PHE A 60 0.58 9.77 7.13
CA PHE A 60 1.55 9.85 8.21
C PHE A 60 2.56 8.73 8.11
N HIS A 61 3.82 9.09 8.08
CA HIS A 61 4.90 8.12 8.24
C HIS A 61 5.01 7.76 9.73
N THR A 62 4.86 6.49 10.04
CA THR A 62 5.15 5.96 11.38
C THR A 62 6.52 5.33 11.30
N GLU A 63 7.48 5.83 12.07
CA GLU A 63 8.75 5.14 12.28
C GLU A 63 8.45 3.82 13.00
N THR A 64 8.36 2.74 12.24
CA THR A 64 8.43 1.40 12.82
C THR A 64 9.88 1.15 13.15
N ALA A 65 10.18 0.90 14.44
CA ALA A 65 11.51 0.48 14.85
C ALA A 65 11.97 -0.68 13.93
N GLU A 66 13.25 -0.64 13.50
CA GLU A 66 13.84 -1.71 12.71
C GLU A 66 13.56 -3.05 13.39
N GLY A 67 13.04 -4.01 12.64
CA GLY A 67 12.68 -5.34 13.16
C GLY A 67 11.26 -5.48 13.71
N THR A 68 10.45 -4.42 13.73
CA THR A 68 9.03 -4.59 14.06
C THR A 68 8.31 -5.25 12.89
N PRO A 69 7.70 -6.43 13.06
CA PRO A 69 6.94 -7.05 12.00
C PRO A 69 5.80 -6.12 11.57
N PRO A 70 5.44 -6.10 10.28
CA PRO A 70 4.30 -5.31 9.82
C PRO A 70 3.10 -5.63 10.68
N ALA A 71 2.33 -4.59 11.06
CA ALA A 71 1.16 -4.79 11.91
C ALA A 71 0.33 -5.96 11.34
N ALA A 72 -0.12 -6.86 12.21
CA ALA A 72 -0.87 -8.06 11.82
C ALA A 72 -2.02 -7.76 10.85
N SER A 73 -2.55 -6.54 10.88
CA SER A 73 -3.57 -6.04 9.95
C SER A 73 -3.08 -5.85 8.50
N LEU A 74 -1.76 -5.85 8.24
CA LEU A 74 -1.21 -5.70 6.88
C LEU A 74 -0.89 -7.04 6.21
N ALA A 75 -0.70 -8.11 6.99
CA ALA A 75 -0.39 -9.43 6.44
C ALA A 75 -1.45 -9.94 5.45
N PRO A 76 -2.78 -9.85 5.73
CA PRO A 76 -3.79 -10.26 4.77
C PRO A 76 -3.74 -9.44 3.46
N MET A 77 -3.44 -8.15 3.54
CA MET A 77 -3.33 -7.29 2.36
C MET A 77 -2.10 -7.63 1.53
N ALA A 78 -0.98 -7.93 2.18
CA ALA A 78 0.25 -8.33 1.50
C ALA A 78 0.09 -9.67 0.77
N VAL A 79 -0.51 -10.68 1.42
CA VAL A 79 -0.79 -11.98 0.80
C VAL A 79 -1.78 -11.84 -0.36
N PHE A 80 -2.84 -11.06 -0.18
CA PHE A 80 -3.81 -10.76 -1.22
C PHE A 80 -3.12 -10.15 -2.45
N SER A 81 -2.29 -9.14 -2.25
CA SER A 81 -1.60 -8.45 -3.33
C SER A 81 -0.57 -9.36 -4.02
N PHE A 82 0.16 -10.16 -3.24
CA PHE A 82 1.10 -11.15 -3.79
C PHE A 82 0.41 -12.12 -4.75
N ILE A 83 -0.75 -12.65 -4.38
CA ILE A 83 -1.51 -13.58 -5.24
C ILE A 83 -1.94 -12.90 -6.54
N LEU A 84 -2.37 -11.63 -6.50
CA LEU A 84 -2.70 -10.88 -7.72
C LEU A 84 -1.50 -10.64 -8.61
N ILE A 85 -0.36 -10.25 -8.02
CA ILE A 85 0.91 -10.03 -8.73
C ILE A 85 1.34 -11.32 -9.43
N GLU A 86 1.34 -12.43 -8.70
CA GLU A 86 1.74 -13.72 -9.24
C GLU A 86 0.78 -14.21 -10.35
N ALA A 87 -0.52 -14.05 -10.17
CA ALA A 87 -1.50 -14.42 -11.17
C ALA A 87 -1.33 -13.59 -12.45
N ALA A 88 -1.13 -12.28 -12.34
CA ALA A 88 -0.90 -11.40 -13.47
C ALA A 88 0.41 -11.74 -14.21
N ALA A 89 1.49 -12.00 -13.47
CA ALA A 89 2.77 -12.39 -14.03
C ALA A 89 2.68 -13.73 -14.78
N ASN A 90 1.98 -14.73 -14.23
CA ASN A 90 1.75 -16.02 -14.88
C ASN A 90 0.91 -15.91 -16.16
N GLU A 91 0.07 -14.87 -16.26
CA GLU A 91 -0.70 -14.57 -17.48
C GLU A 91 0.11 -13.70 -18.48
N GLY A 92 1.35 -13.35 -18.16
CA GLY A 92 2.21 -12.50 -18.99
C GLY A 92 1.75 -11.04 -19.07
N ARG A 93 0.97 -10.57 -18.10
CA ARG A 93 0.46 -9.19 -18.05
C ARG A 93 1.52 -8.25 -17.49
N PRO A 94 1.59 -6.99 -17.95
CA PRO A 94 2.41 -5.96 -17.31
C PRO A 94 1.81 -5.65 -15.94
N VAL A 95 2.40 -6.23 -14.89
CA VAL A 95 1.82 -6.32 -13.53
C VAL A 95 1.40 -4.96 -12.98
N GLU A 96 2.30 -3.96 -13.03
CA GLU A 96 2.02 -2.64 -12.47
C GLU A 96 0.84 -1.97 -13.18
N GLU A 97 0.88 -1.92 -14.52
CA GLU A 97 -0.19 -1.34 -15.32
C GLU A 97 -1.52 -2.06 -15.07
N TYR A 98 -1.51 -3.40 -15.12
CA TYR A 98 -2.68 -4.22 -14.88
C TYR A 98 -3.33 -3.94 -13.52
N LEU A 99 -2.54 -3.91 -12.43
CA LEU A 99 -3.08 -3.70 -11.09
C LEU A 99 -3.68 -2.31 -10.88
N LEU A 100 -3.16 -1.29 -11.56
CA LEU A 100 -3.55 0.11 -11.34
C LEU A 100 -4.61 0.61 -12.31
N THR A 101 -4.82 -0.08 -13.44
CA THR A 101 -5.81 0.33 -14.45
C THR A 101 -7.04 -0.55 -14.45
N GLU A 102 -6.91 -1.81 -14.03
CA GLU A 102 -8.00 -2.77 -14.10
C GLU A 102 -9.00 -2.62 -12.96
N ARG A 103 -10.23 -3.04 -13.29
CA ARG A 103 -11.31 -3.19 -12.33
C ARG A 103 -11.47 -4.66 -11.99
N PHE A 104 -11.37 -4.98 -10.71
CA PHE A 104 -11.44 -6.35 -10.20
C PHE A 104 -12.82 -6.67 -9.67
N THR A 105 -13.38 -7.81 -10.07
CA THR A 105 -14.61 -8.35 -9.50
C THR A 105 -14.27 -9.39 -8.43
N ILE A 106 -14.83 -9.26 -7.23
CA ILE A 106 -14.45 -10.08 -6.07
C ILE A 106 -14.65 -11.57 -6.34
N GLY A 107 -15.79 -11.95 -6.89
CA GLY A 107 -16.10 -13.36 -7.19
C GLY A 107 -15.22 -14.00 -8.28
N THR A 108 -14.47 -13.21 -9.07
CA THR A 108 -13.58 -13.73 -10.12
C THR A 108 -12.11 -13.73 -9.74
N LEU A 109 -11.77 -13.22 -8.55
CA LEU A 109 -10.39 -13.15 -8.07
C LEU A 109 -9.72 -14.53 -8.01
N PRO A 110 -8.40 -14.63 -8.27
CA PRO A 110 -7.67 -15.90 -8.26
C PRO A 110 -7.54 -16.53 -6.87
N HIS A 111 -7.71 -15.77 -5.80
CA HIS A 111 -7.41 -16.11 -4.41
C HIS A 111 -8.06 -17.40 -3.92
N LEU A 112 -9.26 -17.71 -4.39
CA LEU A 112 -9.99 -18.92 -4.02
C LEU A 112 -10.09 -19.94 -5.16
N LYS A 113 -9.34 -19.78 -6.25
CA LYS A 113 -9.43 -20.67 -7.42
C LYS A 113 -8.53 -21.90 -7.31
N SER A 114 -7.33 -21.76 -6.72
CA SER A 114 -6.39 -22.87 -6.56
C SER A 114 -6.22 -23.23 -5.08
N ASP A 115 -5.90 -24.48 -4.81
CA ASP A 115 -5.66 -24.94 -3.42
C ASP A 115 -4.42 -24.26 -2.81
N ARG A 116 -3.42 -23.93 -3.64
CA ARG A 116 -2.26 -23.15 -3.21
C ARG A 116 -2.64 -21.77 -2.74
N TYR A 117 -3.44 -21.01 -3.51
CA TYR A 117 -3.88 -19.66 -3.14
C TYR A 117 -4.82 -19.68 -1.94
N LYS A 118 -5.72 -20.67 -1.87
CA LYS A 118 -6.56 -20.89 -0.68
C LYS A 118 -5.71 -21.13 0.57
N ALA A 119 -4.63 -21.91 0.48
CA ALA A 119 -3.74 -22.15 1.61
C ALA A 119 -3.06 -20.87 2.09
N HIS A 120 -2.59 -20.02 1.17
CA HIS A 120 -2.03 -18.72 1.52
C HIS A 120 -3.05 -17.79 2.18
N MET A 121 -4.28 -17.75 1.67
CA MET A 121 -5.34 -16.92 2.23
C MET A 121 -5.79 -17.41 3.61
N ARG A 122 -5.88 -18.73 3.82
CA ARG A 122 -6.17 -19.31 5.15
C ARG A 122 -5.10 -18.99 6.18
N ALA A 123 -3.83 -18.94 5.79
CA ALA A 123 -2.73 -18.57 6.69
C ALA A 123 -2.88 -17.15 7.26
N VAL A 124 -3.70 -16.30 6.63
CA VAL A 124 -4.02 -14.94 7.07
C VAL A 124 -5.51 -14.78 7.42
N GLU A 125 -6.19 -15.87 7.77
CA GLU A 125 -7.57 -15.93 8.25
C GLU A 125 -8.62 -15.40 7.24
N VAL A 126 -8.38 -15.63 5.95
CA VAL A 126 -9.31 -15.30 4.86
C VAL A 126 -9.68 -16.59 4.11
N ASP A 127 -10.78 -17.22 4.53
CA ASP A 127 -11.13 -18.57 4.09
C ASP A 127 -12.10 -18.61 2.90
N ASP A 128 -12.87 -17.53 2.71
CA ASP A 128 -13.98 -17.50 1.77
C ASP A 128 -14.15 -16.11 1.09
N GLU A 129 -15.15 -16.02 0.23
CA GLU A 129 -15.48 -14.76 -0.46
C GLU A 129 -15.94 -13.65 0.51
N ALA A 130 -16.60 -14.01 1.62
CA ALA A 130 -17.00 -13.02 2.61
C ALA A 130 -15.77 -12.41 3.31
N GLY A 131 -14.76 -13.23 3.59
CA GLY A 131 -13.45 -12.79 4.06
C GLY A 131 -12.74 -11.86 3.06
N LEU A 132 -12.74 -12.21 1.76
CA LEU A 132 -12.22 -11.34 0.70
C LEU A 132 -12.95 -9.99 0.65
N ARG A 133 -14.27 -9.98 0.75
CA ARG A 133 -15.07 -8.74 0.79
C ARG A 133 -14.70 -7.86 1.98
N LYS A 134 -14.51 -8.44 3.18
CA LYS A 134 -14.06 -7.71 4.37
C LYS A 134 -12.66 -7.11 4.16
N LEU A 135 -11.77 -7.88 3.54
CA LEU A 135 -10.41 -7.41 3.25
C LEU A 135 -10.41 -6.25 2.26
N VAL A 136 -11.14 -6.36 1.15
CA VAL A 136 -11.29 -5.27 0.17
C VAL A 136 -11.92 -4.04 0.82
N LYS A 137 -12.92 -4.22 1.68
CA LYS A 137 -13.53 -3.11 2.45
C LYS A 137 -12.50 -2.43 3.35
N SER A 138 -11.64 -3.20 4.02
CA SER A 138 -10.55 -2.65 4.83
C SER A 138 -9.54 -1.86 3.98
N MET A 139 -9.17 -2.37 2.80
CA MET A 139 -8.31 -1.65 1.86
C MET A 139 -8.96 -0.35 1.39
N ALA A 140 -10.26 -0.35 1.10
CA ALA A 140 -10.99 0.85 0.70
C ALA A 140 -11.05 1.89 1.84
N THR A 141 -11.31 1.46 3.08
CA THR A 141 -11.28 2.35 4.26
C THR A 141 -9.92 3.03 4.43
N LYS A 142 -8.85 2.32 4.14
CA LYS A 142 -7.48 2.83 4.23
C LYS A 142 -7.05 3.64 2.99
N GLY A 143 -7.87 3.73 1.95
CA GLY A 143 -7.55 4.47 0.72
C GLY A 143 -6.58 3.75 -0.22
N TRP A 144 -6.47 2.42 -0.14
CA TRP A 144 -5.67 1.60 -1.06
C TRP A 144 -6.48 1.12 -2.26
N ALA A 145 -7.79 1.07 -2.09
CA ALA A 145 -8.75 0.69 -3.12
C ALA A 145 -10.00 1.56 -3.03
N GLU A 146 -10.81 1.55 -4.05
CA GLU A 146 -12.17 2.08 -4.00
C GLU A 146 -13.14 1.10 -4.68
N TYR A 147 -14.37 1.07 -4.20
CA TYR A 147 -15.43 0.32 -4.84
C TYR A 147 -15.93 1.07 -6.08
N ALA A 148 -16.03 0.35 -7.19
CA ALA A 148 -16.68 0.83 -8.39
C ALA A 148 -18.17 0.41 -8.43
N THR A 149 -18.47 -0.76 -7.84
CA THR A 149 -19.83 -1.29 -7.58
C THR A 149 -19.76 -2.13 -6.30
N ASP A 150 -20.88 -2.65 -5.80
CA ASP A 150 -20.90 -3.51 -4.60
C ASP A 150 -20.00 -4.76 -4.73
N ASP A 151 -19.68 -5.19 -5.93
CA ASP A 151 -18.93 -6.40 -6.24
C ASP A 151 -17.57 -6.15 -6.88
N SER A 152 -17.28 -4.92 -7.27
CA SER A 152 -16.05 -4.60 -7.99
C SER A 152 -15.31 -3.41 -7.38
N PHE A 153 -14.00 -3.46 -7.45
CA PHE A 153 -13.10 -2.43 -6.95
C PHE A 153 -11.95 -2.18 -7.91
N ARG A 154 -11.26 -1.06 -7.72
CA ARG A 154 -9.95 -0.77 -8.31
C ARG A 154 -8.97 -0.35 -7.24
N PHE A 155 -7.69 -0.57 -7.49
CA PHE A 155 -6.65 -0.02 -6.62
C PHE A 155 -6.46 1.48 -6.85
N LEU A 156 -6.08 2.17 -5.79
CA LEU A 156 -5.71 3.57 -5.80
C LEU A 156 -4.19 3.74 -5.75
N ARG A 157 -3.70 4.94 -6.02
CA ARG A 157 -2.27 5.26 -6.04
C ARG A 157 -1.46 4.78 -4.82
N PRO A 158 -1.98 4.80 -3.58
CA PRO A 158 -1.23 4.28 -2.44
C PRO A 158 -0.85 2.79 -2.53
N PHE A 159 -1.51 2.02 -3.39
CA PHE A 159 -1.15 0.63 -3.66
C PHE A 159 0.27 0.48 -4.20
N HIS A 160 0.80 1.50 -4.90
CA HIS A 160 2.20 1.53 -5.34
C HIS A 160 3.20 1.32 -4.19
N ARG A 161 2.93 1.85 -2.99
CA ARG A 161 3.83 1.65 -1.84
C ARG A 161 4.01 0.19 -1.48
N LEU A 162 2.94 -0.60 -1.61
CA LEU A 162 3.03 -2.04 -1.38
C LEU A 162 3.84 -2.71 -2.50
N PHE A 163 3.60 -2.31 -3.74
CA PHE A 163 4.34 -2.81 -4.90
C PHE A 163 5.83 -2.46 -4.81
N ASP A 164 6.15 -1.21 -4.54
CA ASP A 164 7.54 -0.73 -4.35
C ASP A 164 8.22 -1.53 -3.23
N LYS A 165 7.53 -1.77 -2.11
CA LYS A 165 8.07 -2.57 -1.00
C LYS A 165 8.30 -4.05 -1.36
N CYS A 166 7.42 -4.64 -2.14
CA CYS A 166 7.61 -5.99 -2.66
C CYS A 166 8.84 -6.08 -3.58
N GLN A 167 9.05 -5.07 -4.43
CA GLN A 167 10.23 -5.00 -5.29
C GLN A 167 11.53 -4.84 -4.47
N GLU A 168 11.55 -3.96 -3.47
CA GLU A 168 12.71 -3.81 -2.57
C GLU A 168 13.09 -5.14 -1.91
N ILE A 169 12.10 -5.86 -1.39
CA ILE A 169 12.33 -7.17 -0.74
C ILE A 169 12.86 -8.19 -1.75
N SER A 170 12.31 -8.22 -2.96
CA SER A 170 12.76 -9.13 -4.01
C SER A 170 14.21 -8.83 -4.42
N MET A 171 14.55 -7.57 -4.64
CA MET A 171 15.91 -7.15 -4.98
C MET A 171 16.91 -7.48 -3.87
N ALA A 172 16.54 -7.25 -2.61
CA ALA A 172 17.39 -7.59 -1.46
C ALA A 172 17.65 -9.10 -1.37
N ALA A 173 16.63 -9.93 -1.57
CA ALA A 173 16.76 -11.39 -1.59
C ALA A 173 17.62 -11.90 -2.76
N GLU A 174 17.52 -11.27 -3.93
CA GLU A 174 18.36 -11.59 -5.08
C GLU A 174 19.84 -11.22 -4.85
N GLN A 175 20.08 -10.05 -4.23
CA GLN A 175 21.44 -9.61 -3.88
C GLN A 175 22.08 -10.53 -2.84
N GLU A 176 21.32 -10.93 -1.82
CA GLU A 176 21.77 -11.88 -0.80
C GLU A 176 22.12 -13.24 -1.43
N SER A 177 21.26 -13.73 -2.32
CA SER A 177 21.50 -14.97 -3.05
C SER A 177 22.74 -14.90 -3.95
N ARG A 178 22.99 -13.78 -4.61
CA ARG A 178 24.20 -13.56 -5.42
C ARG A 178 25.46 -13.48 -4.57
N SER A 179 25.40 -12.81 -3.42
CA SER A 179 26.56 -12.68 -2.51
C SER A 179 26.98 -14.02 -1.91
N VAL A 180 26.03 -14.94 -1.74
CA VAL A 180 26.31 -16.33 -1.26
C VAL A 180 26.96 -17.16 -2.35
N LEU A 181 26.60 -16.93 -3.63
CA LEU A 181 27.12 -17.70 -4.78
C LEU A 181 28.47 -17.17 -5.28
N ASP A 182 28.79 -15.89 -5.06
CA ASP A 182 30.07 -15.27 -5.43
C ASP A 182 30.60 -14.34 -4.32
N PRO A 183 31.28 -14.89 -3.30
CA PRO A 183 31.80 -14.12 -2.18
C PRO A 183 32.92 -13.13 -2.55
N ALA A 184 33.38 -13.11 -3.83
CA ALA A 184 34.40 -12.23 -4.36
C ALA A 184 33.82 -11.04 -5.17
N ALA A 185 32.52 -10.94 -5.37
CA ALA A 185 31.92 -9.84 -6.10
C ALA A 185 32.01 -8.51 -5.29
N PRO A 186 32.39 -7.39 -5.92
CA PRO A 186 32.49 -6.11 -5.23
C PRO A 186 31.09 -5.67 -4.72
N LYS A 187 31.00 -5.33 -3.44
CA LYS A 187 29.82 -4.68 -2.86
C LYS A 187 29.60 -3.34 -3.56
N ILE A 188 28.52 -3.22 -4.29
CA ILE A 188 28.10 -1.93 -4.88
C ILE A 188 27.55 -1.09 -3.72
N ASP A 189 28.27 -0.01 -3.41
CA ASP A 189 27.89 0.93 -2.37
C ASP A 189 26.68 1.76 -2.86
N PRO A 190 25.53 1.73 -2.17
CA PRO A 190 24.33 2.43 -2.64
C PRO A 190 24.37 3.96 -2.52
N GLU A 191 25.47 4.53 -1.96
CA GLU A 191 25.59 5.98 -1.73
C GLU A 191 26.25 6.77 -2.87
N MET A 192 26.54 6.16 -4.04
CA MET A 192 27.15 6.86 -5.19
C MET A 192 26.18 7.02 -6.37
N ASN A 193 25.04 7.71 -6.13
CA ASN A 193 24.30 8.28 -7.28
C ASN A 193 23.48 9.51 -6.83
#